data_3d27ad3fac23fc6822f9508185ac0367
#
_entry.id   3d27ad3fac23fc6822f9508185ac0367
#
_cell.length_a   1.000
_cell.length_b   1.000
_cell.length_c   1.000
_cell.angle_alpha   90.00
_cell.angle_beta   90.00
_cell.angle_gamma   90.00
#
_symmetry.space_group_name_H-M   'P 1'
#
loop_
_entity.id
_entity.type
_entity.pdbx_description
1 polymer ?
#
loop_
_entity_poly.entity_id
_entity_poly.type
_entity_poly.pdbx_seq_one_letter_code
_entity_poly.pdbx_strand_id
1 'polypeptide(L)'
;QTQKEIIRLHPRHGVMNIDILSFERLAYRVFEETGGDNRKVLEDTGKSMVLQKMVQQHRRELAYLGSQMNKPGYLDEVKSLVSEFMQYDIREENLAEMKEKAKDQPLLEMKLKDVGILYQSFREFLKGHYMTGEEVMDVLLKQLPFSEKLKGAEFLFDGFTGFTPIQVNVLRELLVIADRISVTVTMDEREDAFSPGKPYQLFFMSKQMIRTLAGLTRNLEDPVYLKPSGQSRFAQAPALQFLEKNIFRYRKGVYAEEQQEIKIFTAPSPLEEMREAARRMSELVRTCGYRYGEIAVITGNLEEYARLAAQVFEEADIPYFIDEKHSVMMNPFVEYLRAAMEMAVQGFPYESVFRYLRCGMSEVTREQADKLENYVLALGIRGYKKWSEKWVRVYRGMEAEKIQELNEIREIFAEEVRELAQGFGSGKKTVEEYCRILYEFIQKSNVWQKLKRQ
;
A
#
# COMPACT_ATOMS: atom_id res chain seq x y z
N GLN A 1 -2.77 14.17 -13.79
CA GLN A 1 -1.73 14.81 -14.60
C GLN A 1 -2.10 14.72 -16.09
N THR A 2 -2.34 13.54 -16.66
CA THR A 2 -2.74 13.33 -18.07
C THR A 2 -3.95 14.17 -18.48
N GLN A 3 -4.99 14.27 -17.64
CA GLN A 3 -6.16 15.09 -17.92
C GLN A 3 -5.80 16.58 -18.05
N LYS A 4 -4.95 17.09 -17.17
CA LYS A 4 -4.48 18.48 -17.24
C LYS A 4 -3.70 18.75 -18.52
N GLU A 5 -2.85 17.80 -18.94
CA GLU A 5 -2.08 17.93 -20.19
C GLU A 5 -2.97 17.88 -21.43
N ILE A 6 -3.98 17.01 -21.47
CA ILE A 6 -4.94 16.97 -22.59
C ILE A 6 -5.70 18.27 -22.67
N ILE A 7 -6.19 18.82 -21.54
CA ILE A 7 -6.89 20.12 -21.52
C ILE A 7 -5.95 21.25 -21.99
N ARG A 8 -4.68 21.22 -21.58
CA ARG A 8 -3.68 22.23 -21.99
C ARG A 8 -3.40 22.18 -23.49
N LEU A 9 -3.31 20.97 -24.05
CA LEU A 9 -3.02 20.76 -25.47
C LEU A 9 -4.24 20.98 -26.38
N HIS A 10 -5.45 20.83 -25.83
CA HIS A 10 -6.66 21.00 -26.62
C HIS A 10 -6.91 22.46 -26.97
N PRO A 11 -7.18 22.80 -28.26
CA PRO A 11 -7.31 24.20 -28.70
C PRO A 11 -8.37 25.03 -27.94
N ARG A 12 -9.42 24.37 -27.40
CA ARG A 12 -10.49 25.02 -26.64
C ARG A 12 -10.29 24.94 -25.12
N HIS A 13 -9.15 24.42 -24.65
CA HIS A 13 -8.84 24.24 -23.23
C HIS A 13 -9.94 23.52 -22.43
N GLY A 14 -10.66 22.61 -23.07
CA GLY A 14 -11.71 21.80 -22.46
C GLY A 14 -11.98 20.54 -23.26
N VAL A 15 -12.39 19.47 -22.58
CA VAL A 15 -12.77 18.19 -23.19
C VAL A 15 -14.08 17.72 -22.57
N MET A 16 -15.01 17.26 -23.38
CA MET A 16 -16.32 16.75 -22.94
C MET A 16 -16.49 15.24 -23.19
N ASN A 17 -15.85 14.71 -24.21
CA ASN A 17 -16.07 13.35 -24.67
C ASN A 17 -14.82 12.46 -24.49
N ILE A 18 -13.93 12.83 -23.58
CA ILE A 18 -12.73 12.06 -23.25
C ILE A 18 -12.75 11.76 -21.76
N ASP A 19 -12.82 10.49 -21.42
CA ASP A 19 -12.70 10.00 -20.04
C ASP A 19 -11.29 9.42 -19.84
N ILE A 20 -10.61 9.80 -18.77
CA ILE A 20 -9.31 9.25 -18.37
C ILE A 20 -9.52 8.34 -17.17
N LEU A 21 -9.42 7.06 -17.41
CA LEU A 21 -9.83 6.03 -16.48
C LEU A 21 -8.70 5.01 -16.23
N SER A 22 -8.63 4.46 -15.02
CA SER A 22 -7.97 3.18 -14.79
C SER A 22 -8.93 2.04 -15.15
N PHE A 23 -8.43 0.80 -15.25
CA PHE A 23 -9.29 -0.37 -15.45
C PHE A 23 -10.39 -0.47 -14.40
N GLU A 24 -10.07 -0.19 -13.14
CA GLU A 24 -11.04 -0.20 -12.06
C GLU A 24 -12.13 0.86 -12.24
N ARG A 25 -11.76 2.09 -12.61
CA ARG A 25 -12.74 3.15 -12.91
C ARG A 25 -13.58 2.84 -14.13
N LEU A 26 -13.00 2.18 -15.14
CA LEU A 26 -13.75 1.67 -16.29
C LEU A 26 -14.79 0.65 -15.84
N ALA A 27 -14.43 -0.27 -14.92
CA ALA A 27 -15.35 -1.24 -14.38
C ALA A 27 -16.54 -0.57 -13.69
N TYR A 28 -16.30 0.37 -12.79
CA TYR A 28 -17.39 1.11 -12.13
C TYR A 28 -18.26 1.89 -13.11
N ARG A 29 -17.67 2.48 -14.16
CA ARG A 29 -18.43 3.19 -15.22
C ARG A 29 -19.39 2.24 -15.95
N VAL A 30 -18.94 1.03 -16.25
CA VAL A 30 -19.78 -0.02 -16.85
C VAL A 30 -20.85 -0.48 -15.86
N PHE A 31 -20.51 -0.67 -14.57
CA PHE A 31 -21.46 -1.10 -13.55
C PHE A 31 -22.57 -0.09 -13.29
N GLU A 32 -22.27 1.21 -13.32
CA GLU A 32 -23.28 2.27 -13.26
C GLU A 32 -24.30 2.19 -14.40
N GLU A 33 -23.88 1.69 -15.57
CA GLU A 33 -24.75 1.54 -16.73
C GLU A 33 -25.54 0.23 -16.70
N THR A 34 -24.87 -0.89 -16.40
CA THR A 34 -25.41 -2.25 -16.56
C THR A 34 -26.02 -2.81 -15.29
N GLY A 35 -25.94 -2.09 -14.17
CA GLY A 35 -26.42 -2.55 -12.86
C GLY A 35 -25.35 -3.31 -12.05
N GLY A 36 -24.22 -3.64 -12.63
CA GLY A 36 -23.03 -4.19 -11.97
C GLY A 36 -23.26 -5.47 -11.16
N ASP A 37 -22.52 -5.57 -10.06
CA ASP A 37 -22.61 -6.63 -9.06
C ASP A 37 -22.87 -5.95 -7.68
N ASN A 38 -23.89 -6.41 -6.97
CA ASN A 38 -24.27 -5.83 -5.67
C ASN A 38 -23.39 -6.28 -4.51
N ARG A 39 -22.42 -7.14 -4.74
CA ARG A 39 -21.46 -7.57 -3.73
C ARG A 39 -20.57 -6.40 -3.31
N LYS A 40 -20.27 -6.32 -2.02
CA LYS A 40 -19.35 -5.30 -1.50
C LYS A 40 -17.92 -5.65 -1.86
N VAL A 41 -17.15 -4.64 -2.30
CA VAL A 41 -15.71 -4.82 -2.55
C VAL A 41 -14.99 -4.95 -1.21
N LEU A 42 -14.20 -6.00 -1.08
CA LEU A 42 -13.40 -6.29 0.09
C LEU A 42 -12.01 -5.65 -0.08
N GLU A 43 -11.76 -4.63 0.71
CA GLU A 43 -10.45 -3.95 0.75
C GLU A 43 -9.38 -4.81 1.43
N ASP A 44 -8.13 -4.40 1.36
CA ASP A 44 -6.97 -5.13 1.89
C ASP A 44 -7.09 -5.49 3.38
N THR A 45 -7.61 -4.58 4.20
CA THR A 45 -7.88 -4.88 5.62
C THR A 45 -8.93 -5.97 5.78
N GLY A 46 -9.99 -5.91 4.98
CA GLY A 46 -11.03 -6.93 4.95
C GLY A 46 -10.49 -8.29 4.51
N LYS A 47 -9.63 -8.33 3.48
CA LYS A 47 -8.93 -9.56 3.05
C LYS A 47 -8.11 -10.16 4.19
N SER A 48 -7.34 -9.35 4.92
CA SER A 48 -6.57 -9.79 6.08
C SER A 48 -7.45 -10.38 7.18
N MET A 49 -8.59 -9.75 7.49
CA MET A 49 -9.54 -10.25 8.50
C MET A 49 -10.17 -11.58 8.08
N VAL A 50 -10.57 -11.72 6.82
CA VAL A 50 -11.13 -12.98 6.28
C VAL A 50 -10.08 -14.07 6.30
N LEU A 51 -8.86 -13.80 5.84
CA LEU A 51 -7.77 -14.79 5.88
C LEU A 51 -7.45 -15.22 7.30
N GLN A 52 -7.42 -14.30 8.26
CA GLN A 52 -7.21 -14.65 9.67
C GLN A 52 -8.33 -15.56 10.21
N LYS A 53 -9.57 -15.31 9.82
CA LYS A 53 -10.70 -16.19 10.14
C LYS A 53 -10.52 -17.59 9.53
N MET A 54 -10.11 -17.68 8.26
CA MET A 54 -9.84 -18.98 7.60
C MET A 54 -8.70 -19.74 8.30
N VAL A 55 -7.62 -19.05 8.67
CA VAL A 55 -6.53 -19.63 9.45
C VAL A 55 -7.03 -20.22 10.78
N GLN A 56 -7.89 -19.53 11.49
CA GLN A 56 -8.46 -20.02 12.75
C GLN A 56 -9.35 -21.24 12.53
N GLN A 57 -10.15 -21.26 11.47
CA GLN A 57 -11.05 -22.37 11.13
C GLN A 57 -10.27 -23.62 10.73
N HIS A 58 -9.20 -23.48 9.93
CA HIS A 58 -8.40 -24.59 9.41
C HIS A 58 -7.10 -24.85 10.19
N ARG A 59 -6.96 -24.28 11.40
CA ARG A 59 -5.71 -24.31 12.18
C ARG A 59 -5.10 -25.71 12.35
N ARG A 60 -5.95 -26.73 12.44
CA ARG A 60 -5.51 -28.14 12.60
C ARG A 60 -5.05 -28.80 11.30
N GLU A 61 -5.47 -28.26 10.17
CA GLU A 61 -5.16 -28.77 8.82
C GLU A 61 -3.90 -28.12 8.25
N LEU A 62 -3.54 -26.91 8.76
CA LEU A 62 -2.37 -26.17 8.34
C LEU A 62 -1.11 -26.71 9.01
N ALA A 63 -0.28 -27.40 8.24
CA ALA A 63 0.91 -28.07 8.75
C ALA A 63 2.06 -27.07 9.09
N TYR A 64 2.25 -26.05 8.27
CA TYR A 64 3.32 -25.04 8.41
C TYR A 64 2.79 -23.68 8.84
N LEU A 65 1.80 -23.14 8.13
CA LEU A 65 1.31 -21.78 8.34
C LEU A 65 0.52 -21.63 9.64
N GLY A 66 -0.13 -22.67 10.14
CA GLY A 66 -1.00 -22.57 11.31
C GLY A 66 -0.33 -22.02 12.57
N SER A 67 0.98 -22.27 12.77
CA SER A 67 1.75 -21.72 13.89
C SER A 67 2.39 -20.35 13.59
N GLN A 68 2.66 -20.05 12.33
CA GLN A 68 3.36 -18.84 11.91
C GLN A 68 2.43 -17.62 11.74
N MET A 69 1.17 -17.85 11.45
CA MET A 69 0.19 -16.78 11.15
C MET A 69 -0.11 -15.84 12.33
N ASN A 70 0.33 -16.16 13.54
CA ASN A 70 0.28 -15.26 14.69
C ASN A 70 1.41 -14.20 14.67
N LYS A 71 2.41 -14.37 13.80
CA LYS A 71 3.53 -13.42 13.70
C LYS A 71 3.18 -12.30 12.73
N PRO A 72 3.50 -11.04 13.07
CA PRO A 72 3.35 -9.90 12.14
C PRO A 72 4.05 -10.19 10.81
N GLY A 73 3.44 -9.80 9.71
CA GLY A 73 3.98 -9.95 8.35
C GLY A 73 3.60 -11.26 7.65
N TYR A 74 3.47 -12.39 8.34
CA TYR A 74 3.07 -13.64 7.66
C TYR A 74 1.68 -13.57 7.03
N LEU A 75 0.74 -12.92 7.70
CA LEU A 75 -0.61 -12.73 7.17
C LEU A 75 -0.59 -11.85 5.91
N ASP A 76 0.25 -10.82 5.89
CA ASP A 76 0.39 -9.93 4.75
C ASP A 76 1.04 -10.63 3.55
N GLU A 77 2.04 -11.49 3.78
CA GLU A 77 2.63 -12.32 2.74
C GLU A 77 1.61 -13.29 2.13
N VAL A 78 0.82 -13.97 2.96
CA VAL A 78 -0.24 -14.87 2.47
C VAL A 78 -1.33 -14.09 1.74
N LYS A 79 -1.72 -12.91 2.23
CA LYS A 79 -2.67 -12.02 1.54
C LYS A 79 -2.15 -11.61 0.17
N SER A 80 -0.89 -11.20 0.07
CA SER A 80 -0.26 -10.83 -1.19
C SER A 80 -0.25 -12.00 -2.17
N LEU A 81 0.11 -13.19 -1.71
CA LEU A 81 0.10 -14.41 -2.53
C LEU A 81 -1.32 -14.79 -2.99
N VAL A 82 -2.32 -14.68 -2.11
CA VAL A 82 -3.74 -14.93 -2.46
C VAL A 82 -4.22 -13.92 -3.50
N SER A 83 -3.89 -12.64 -3.36
CA SER A 83 -4.19 -11.61 -4.35
C SER A 83 -3.51 -11.89 -5.70
N GLU A 84 -2.26 -12.33 -5.68
CA GLU A 84 -1.52 -12.72 -6.88
C GLU A 84 -2.17 -13.94 -7.57
N PHE A 85 -2.56 -14.96 -6.81
CA PHE A 85 -3.28 -16.10 -7.35
C PHE A 85 -4.60 -15.71 -8.01
N MET A 86 -5.34 -14.78 -7.43
CA MET A 86 -6.57 -14.25 -8.03
C MET A 86 -6.27 -13.45 -9.30
N GLN A 87 -5.26 -12.59 -9.28
CA GLN A 87 -4.86 -11.75 -10.40
C GLN A 87 -4.43 -12.58 -11.63
N TYR A 88 -3.80 -13.75 -11.41
CA TYR A 88 -3.34 -14.64 -12.46
C TYR A 88 -4.32 -15.80 -12.74
N ASP A 89 -5.54 -15.76 -12.18
CA ASP A 89 -6.57 -16.81 -12.31
C ASP A 89 -6.02 -18.22 -12.01
N ILE A 90 -5.25 -18.35 -10.93
CA ILE A 90 -4.70 -19.64 -10.50
C ILE A 90 -5.85 -20.53 -10.00
N ARG A 91 -6.05 -21.64 -10.67
CA ARG A 91 -7.09 -22.63 -10.36
C ARG A 91 -6.53 -23.84 -9.62
N GLU A 92 -7.42 -24.74 -9.21
CA GLU A 92 -7.03 -25.95 -8.48
C GLU A 92 -6.06 -26.83 -9.27
N GLU A 93 -6.24 -26.91 -10.60
CA GLU A 93 -5.35 -27.66 -11.48
C GLU A 93 -3.93 -27.08 -11.46
N ASN A 94 -3.80 -25.76 -11.50
CA ASN A 94 -2.51 -25.07 -11.42
C ASN A 94 -1.82 -25.30 -10.08
N LEU A 95 -2.59 -25.26 -8.98
CA LEU A 95 -2.06 -25.57 -7.65
C LEU A 95 -1.62 -27.03 -7.51
N ALA A 96 -2.35 -27.96 -8.11
CA ALA A 96 -1.97 -29.36 -8.16
C ALA A 96 -0.65 -29.57 -8.93
N GLU A 97 -0.50 -28.90 -10.09
CA GLU A 97 0.74 -28.93 -10.87
C GLU A 97 1.93 -28.31 -10.11
N MET A 98 1.71 -27.18 -9.42
CA MET A 98 2.75 -26.56 -8.57
C MET A 98 3.20 -27.50 -7.46
N LYS A 99 2.27 -28.19 -6.79
CA LYS A 99 2.58 -29.18 -5.74
C LYS A 99 3.37 -30.36 -6.31
N GLU A 100 3.00 -30.84 -7.47
CA GLU A 100 3.73 -31.92 -8.14
C GLU A 100 5.19 -31.53 -8.44
N LYS A 101 5.42 -30.32 -8.93
CA LYS A 101 6.76 -29.78 -9.18
C LYS A 101 7.56 -29.52 -7.89
N ALA A 102 6.88 -29.39 -6.76
CA ALA A 102 7.52 -29.13 -5.45
C ALA A 102 7.81 -30.40 -4.65
N LYS A 103 7.55 -31.60 -5.16
CA LYS A 103 7.73 -32.88 -4.43
C LYS A 103 9.15 -33.10 -3.88
N ASP A 104 10.16 -32.60 -4.58
CA ASP A 104 11.55 -32.71 -4.13
C ASP A 104 11.92 -31.66 -3.07
N GLN A 105 10.97 -30.77 -2.70
CA GLN A 105 11.14 -29.70 -1.72
C GLN A 105 10.04 -29.76 -0.64
N PRO A 106 10.20 -30.61 0.40
CA PRO A 106 9.13 -30.90 1.36
C PRO A 106 8.54 -29.67 2.05
N LEU A 107 9.36 -28.65 2.34
CA LEU A 107 8.91 -27.40 2.95
C LEU A 107 8.03 -26.58 2.00
N LEU A 108 8.39 -26.52 0.71
CA LEU A 108 7.62 -25.82 -0.30
C LEU A 108 6.29 -26.53 -0.57
N GLU A 109 6.30 -27.86 -0.63
CA GLU A 109 5.10 -28.66 -0.78
C GLU A 109 4.11 -28.43 0.36
N MET A 110 4.59 -28.43 1.63
CA MET A 110 3.75 -28.12 2.80
C MET A 110 3.17 -26.70 2.73
N LYS A 111 3.97 -25.71 2.37
CA LYS A 111 3.50 -24.31 2.19
C LYS A 111 2.44 -24.22 1.10
N LEU A 112 2.65 -24.84 -0.05
CA LEU A 112 1.68 -24.83 -1.16
C LEU A 112 0.38 -25.55 -0.79
N LYS A 113 0.45 -26.60 0.03
CA LYS A 113 -0.74 -27.28 0.57
C LYS A 113 -1.54 -26.35 1.46
N ASP A 114 -0.88 -25.71 2.43
CA ASP A 114 -1.52 -24.80 3.37
C ASP A 114 -2.13 -23.57 2.66
N VAL A 115 -1.37 -22.94 1.74
CA VAL A 115 -1.87 -21.84 0.93
C VAL A 115 -3.07 -22.26 0.09
N GLY A 116 -3.05 -23.48 -0.48
CA GLY A 116 -4.17 -24.01 -1.25
C GLY A 116 -5.45 -24.11 -0.42
N ILE A 117 -5.37 -24.61 0.83
CA ILE A 117 -6.50 -24.67 1.77
C ILE A 117 -7.05 -23.26 2.04
N LEU A 118 -6.17 -22.32 2.37
CA LEU A 118 -6.56 -20.94 2.68
C LEU A 118 -7.18 -20.25 1.46
N TYR A 119 -6.62 -20.42 0.28
CA TYR A 119 -7.11 -19.84 -0.97
C TYR A 119 -8.49 -20.35 -1.36
N GLN A 120 -8.72 -21.67 -1.28
CA GLN A 120 -10.04 -22.25 -1.53
C GLN A 120 -11.09 -21.74 -0.54
N SER A 121 -10.78 -21.80 0.76
CA SER A 121 -11.70 -21.32 1.80
C SER A 121 -11.99 -19.83 1.68
N PHE A 122 -10.99 -19.04 1.30
CA PHE A 122 -11.15 -17.61 1.04
C PHE A 122 -12.09 -17.36 -0.15
N ARG A 123 -11.88 -18.05 -1.28
CA ARG A 123 -12.78 -17.94 -2.45
C ARG A 123 -14.21 -18.39 -2.13
N GLU A 124 -14.39 -19.45 -1.34
CA GLU A 124 -15.73 -19.89 -0.91
C GLU A 124 -16.42 -18.85 -0.02
N PHE A 125 -15.69 -18.24 0.91
CA PHE A 125 -16.22 -17.19 1.76
C PHE A 125 -16.69 -15.96 0.96
N LEU A 126 -16.00 -15.62 -0.13
CA LEU A 126 -16.37 -14.48 -0.99
C LEU A 126 -17.65 -14.73 -1.80
N LYS A 127 -17.95 -15.99 -2.15
CA LYS A 127 -19.10 -16.32 -3.00
C LYS A 127 -20.40 -15.73 -2.45
N GLY A 128 -21.04 -14.89 -3.26
CA GLY A 128 -22.36 -14.33 -2.98
C GLY A 128 -22.41 -13.14 -2.00
N HIS A 129 -21.32 -12.81 -1.31
CA HIS A 129 -21.33 -11.75 -0.29
C HIS A 129 -20.34 -10.62 -0.62
N TYR A 130 -19.15 -10.97 -1.05
CA TYR A 130 -18.07 -10.02 -1.31
C TYR A 130 -17.42 -10.29 -2.66
N MET A 131 -16.74 -9.28 -3.18
CA MET A 131 -15.78 -9.41 -4.27
C MET A 131 -14.47 -8.72 -3.88
N THR A 132 -13.37 -9.15 -4.43
CA THR A 132 -12.08 -8.45 -4.29
C THR A 132 -11.85 -7.49 -5.44
N GLY A 133 -10.86 -6.60 -5.31
CA GLY A 133 -10.46 -5.72 -6.41
C GLY A 133 -10.06 -6.49 -7.68
N GLU A 134 -9.50 -7.69 -7.52
CA GLU A 134 -9.14 -8.58 -8.62
C GLU A 134 -10.40 -9.13 -9.33
N GLU A 135 -11.44 -9.52 -8.56
CA GLU A 135 -12.71 -10.00 -9.11
C GLU A 135 -13.53 -8.91 -9.81
N VAL A 136 -13.28 -7.64 -9.52
CA VAL A 136 -13.91 -6.52 -10.22
C VAL A 136 -13.66 -6.63 -11.73
N MET A 137 -12.47 -7.09 -12.14
CA MET A 137 -12.13 -7.30 -13.54
C MET A 137 -12.92 -8.46 -14.16
N ASP A 138 -13.20 -9.53 -13.42
CA ASP A 138 -14.03 -10.65 -13.88
C ASP A 138 -15.49 -10.23 -14.10
N VAL A 139 -15.99 -9.36 -13.21
CA VAL A 139 -17.34 -8.78 -13.35
C VAL A 139 -17.38 -7.84 -14.54
N LEU A 140 -16.36 -6.96 -14.69
CA LEU A 140 -16.23 -6.10 -15.85
C LEU A 140 -16.29 -6.91 -17.15
N LEU A 141 -15.50 -7.98 -17.25
CA LEU A 141 -15.45 -8.84 -18.43
C LEU A 141 -16.85 -9.38 -18.82
N LYS A 142 -17.66 -9.75 -17.82
CA LYS A 142 -19.03 -10.25 -18.06
C LYS A 142 -20.01 -9.14 -18.43
N GLN A 143 -19.78 -7.91 -17.99
CA GLN A 143 -20.68 -6.78 -18.21
C GLN A 143 -20.35 -5.98 -19.47
N LEU A 144 -19.12 -6.02 -19.95
CA LEU A 144 -18.68 -5.28 -21.14
C LEU A 144 -19.58 -5.46 -22.37
N PRO A 145 -20.04 -6.70 -22.72
CA PRO A 145 -20.90 -6.90 -23.90
C PRO A 145 -22.25 -6.15 -23.83
N PHE A 146 -22.68 -5.77 -22.60
CA PHE A 146 -23.96 -5.09 -22.36
C PHE A 146 -23.84 -3.56 -22.29
N SER A 147 -22.60 -3.01 -22.34
CA SER A 147 -22.41 -1.55 -22.30
C SER A 147 -22.69 -0.92 -23.64
N GLU A 148 -23.76 -0.14 -23.73
CA GLU A 148 -24.11 0.66 -24.91
C GLU A 148 -23.20 1.89 -25.06
N LYS A 149 -22.73 2.47 -23.92
CA LYS A 149 -21.88 3.67 -23.92
C LYS A 149 -20.50 3.42 -24.51
N LEU A 150 -20.00 2.19 -24.43
CA LEU A 150 -18.69 1.81 -24.93
C LEU A 150 -18.72 1.31 -26.37
N LYS A 151 -19.89 1.05 -26.94
CA LYS A 151 -20.02 0.65 -28.35
C LYS A 151 -19.57 1.77 -29.27
N GLY A 152 -18.66 1.44 -30.17
CA GLY A 152 -18.09 2.40 -31.12
C GLY A 152 -17.16 3.44 -30.48
N ALA A 153 -16.74 3.26 -29.23
CA ALA A 153 -15.78 4.12 -28.58
C ALA A 153 -14.35 3.82 -29.08
N GLU A 154 -13.50 4.85 -29.10
CA GLU A 154 -12.06 4.70 -29.30
C GLU A 154 -11.36 4.57 -27.95
N PHE A 155 -10.47 3.60 -27.79
CA PHE A 155 -9.67 3.38 -26.58
C PHE A 155 -8.20 3.65 -26.83
N LEU A 156 -7.58 4.43 -25.97
CA LEU A 156 -6.14 4.66 -25.95
C LEU A 156 -5.55 4.17 -24.63
N PHE A 157 -4.69 3.17 -24.70
CA PHE A 157 -3.92 2.67 -23.55
C PHE A 157 -2.52 3.27 -23.58
N ASP A 158 -2.22 4.10 -22.58
CA ASP A 158 -0.95 4.82 -22.50
C ASP A 158 -0.19 4.51 -21.22
N GLY A 159 1.14 4.33 -21.33
CA GLY A 159 2.05 4.12 -20.20
C GLY A 159 2.04 2.71 -19.60
N PHE A 160 1.42 1.72 -20.26
CA PHE A 160 1.47 0.34 -19.82
C PHE A 160 2.77 -0.35 -20.26
N THR A 161 3.38 -1.09 -19.33
CA THR A 161 4.56 -1.94 -19.60
C THR A 161 4.19 -3.40 -19.86
N GLY A 162 2.95 -3.77 -19.60
CA GLY A 162 2.38 -5.10 -19.80
C GLY A 162 0.94 -5.13 -19.33
N PHE A 163 0.24 -6.21 -19.62
CA PHE A 163 -1.13 -6.49 -19.17
C PHE A 163 -1.19 -7.84 -18.46
N THR A 164 -1.93 -7.90 -17.37
CA THR A 164 -2.23 -9.17 -16.70
C THR A 164 -3.17 -10.03 -17.56
N PRO A 165 -3.23 -11.35 -17.36
CA PRO A 165 -4.11 -12.21 -18.15
C PRO A 165 -5.58 -11.76 -18.16
N ILE A 166 -6.10 -11.29 -17.03
CA ILE A 166 -7.47 -10.78 -16.95
C ILE A 166 -7.65 -9.48 -17.74
N GLN A 167 -6.66 -8.58 -17.72
CA GLN A 167 -6.68 -7.35 -18.52
C GLN A 167 -6.61 -7.67 -20.02
N VAL A 168 -5.84 -8.69 -20.41
CA VAL A 168 -5.81 -9.19 -21.80
C VAL A 168 -7.20 -9.69 -22.22
N ASN A 169 -7.92 -10.38 -21.34
CA ASN A 169 -9.29 -10.82 -21.63
C ASN A 169 -10.24 -9.62 -21.76
N VAL A 170 -10.11 -8.60 -20.90
CA VAL A 170 -10.88 -7.35 -21.04
C VAL A 170 -10.58 -6.66 -22.38
N LEU A 171 -9.31 -6.60 -22.79
CA LEU A 171 -8.94 -6.04 -24.10
C LEU A 171 -9.56 -6.84 -25.28
N ARG A 172 -9.64 -8.17 -25.15
CA ARG A 172 -10.29 -9.02 -26.16
C ARG A 172 -11.77 -8.69 -26.31
N GLU A 173 -12.49 -8.49 -25.21
CA GLU A 173 -13.90 -8.08 -25.25
C GLU A 173 -14.06 -6.65 -25.77
N LEU A 174 -13.18 -5.73 -25.37
CA LEU A 174 -13.18 -4.37 -25.91
C LEU A 174 -12.97 -4.33 -27.42
N LEU A 175 -12.15 -5.22 -27.98
CA LEU A 175 -11.96 -5.33 -29.45
C LEU A 175 -13.24 -5.71 -30.21
N VAL A 176 -14.22 -6.31 -29.52
CA VAL A 176 -15.52 -6.67 -30.15
C VAL A 176 -16.46 -5.48 -30.23
N ILE A 177 -16.41 -4.55 -29.25
CA ILE A 177 -17.36 -3.45 -29.12
C ILE A 177 -16.81 -2.08 -29.51
N ALA A 178 -15.48 -1.91 -29.48
CA ALA A 178 -14.79 -0.66 -29.80
C ALA A 178 -14.69 -0.43 -31.30
N ASP A 179 -14.64 0.83 -31.70
CA ASP A 179 -14.30 1.23 -33.08
C ASP A 179 -12.79 1.07 -33.32
N ARG A 180 -11.98 1.51 -32.36
CA ARG A 180 -10.52 1.42 -32.43
C ARG A 180 -9.90 1.23 -31.04
N ILE A 181 -8.83 0.44 -30.98
CA ILE A 181 -7.95 0.36 -29.80
C ILE A 181 -6.53 0.71 -30.21
N SER A 182 -5.97 1.72 -29.56
CA SER A 182 -4.58 2.15 -29.73
C SER A 182 -3.80 1.93 -28.44
N VAL A 183 -2.60 1.40 -28.54
CA VAL A 183 -1.72 1.16 -27.38
C VAL A 183 -0.37 1.81 -27.65
N THR A 184 0.06 2.72 -26.75
CA THR A 184 1.41 3.27 -26.82
C THR A 184 2.41 2.32 -26.18
N VAL A 185 3.54 2.12 -26.82
CA VAL A 185 4.60 1.23 -26.33
C VAL A 185 5.95 1.93 -26.43
N THR A 186 6.66 1.98 -25.30
CA THR A 186 8.03 2.50 -25.29
C THR A 186 8.99 1.45 -25.83
N MET A 187 9.65 1.77 -26.94
CA MET A 187 10.65 0.91 -27.55
C MET A 187 11.65 1.70 -28.38
N ASP A 188 12.80 1.13 -28.64
CA ASP A 188 13.79 1.71 -29.56
C ASP A 188 13.39 1.45 -31.02
N GLU A 189 13.42 2.49 -31.86
CA GLU A 189 13.10 2.41 -33.28
C GLU A 189 14.04 1.45 -34.07
N ARG A 190 15.21 1.14 -33.53
CA ARG A 190 16.18 0.22 -34.12
C ARG A 190 15.85 -1.25 -33.91
N GLU A 191 14.87 -1.53 -33.04
CA GLU A 191 14.50 -2.90 -32.71
C GLU A 191 13.22 -3.32 -33.46
N ASP A 192 13.21 -4.56 -33.95
CA ASP A 192 12.01 -5.16 -34.49
C ASP A 192 10.98 -5.42 -33.37
N ALA A 193 9.86 -4.71 -33.43
CA ALA A 193 8.79 -4.75 -32.46
C ALA A 193 8.16 -6.14 -32.29
N PHE A 194 8.09 -6.91 -33.35
CA PHE A 194 7.43 -8.21 -33.39
C PHE A 194 8.37 -9.39 -33.15
N SER A 195 9.68 -9.15 -33.04
CA SER A 195 10.65 -10.20 -32.74
C SER A 195 10.45 -10.76 -31.34
N PRO A 196 10.71 -12.06 -31.12
CA PRO A 196 10.45 -12.68 -29.82
C PRO A 196 11.28 -12.11 -28.66
N GLY A 197 12.46 -11.56 -28.93
CA GLY A 197 13.35 -11.05 -27.89
C GLY A 197 13.85 -12.14 -26.93
N LYS A 198 14.75 -11.75 -26.02
CA LYS A 198 15.26 -12.61 -24.93
C LYS A 198 15.07 -11.90 -23.59
N PRO A 199 14.85 -12.60 -22.47
CA PRO A 199 14.52 -12.01 -21.17
C PRO A 199 15.51 -10.94 -20.66
N TYR A 200 16.77 -11.01 -21.04
CA TYR A 200 17.80 -10.04 -20.66
C TYR A 200 17.83 -8.78 -21.53
N GLN A 201 17.05 -8.70 -22.61
CA GLN A 201 17.00 -7.53 -23.49
C GLN A 201 16.14 -6.43 -22.87
N LEU A 202 16.56 -5.17 -23.02
CA LEU A 202 15.91 -4.01 -22.43
C LEU A 202 14.42 -3.91 -22.75
N PHE A 203 14.04 -4.19 -24.00
CA PHE A 203 12.65 -4.09 -24.46
C PHE A 203 11.93 -5.44 -24.57
N PHE A 204 12.41 -6.47 -23.84
CA PHE A 204 11.76 -7.79 -23.85
C PHE A 204 10.28 -7.72 -23.45
N MET A 205 9.97 -7.01 -22.36
CA MET A 205 8.59 -6.85 -21.87
C MET A 205 7.71 -6.12 -22.90
N SER A 206 8.23 -5.06 -23.52
CA SER A 206 7.52 -4.34 -24.59
C SER A 206 7.23 -5.23 -25.78
N LYS A 207 8.20 -6.01 -26.25
CA LYS A 207 8.02 -6.97 -27.34
C LYS A 207 7.01 -8.07 -27.00
N GLN A 208 7.08 -8.59 -25.77
CA GLN A 208 6.13 -9.59 -25.31
C GLN A 208 4.70 -9.02 -25.29
N MET A 209 4.52 -7.80 -24.78
CA MET A 209 3.24 -7.10 -24.79
C MET A 209 2.70 -6.92 -26.22
N ILE A 210 3.52 -6.40 -27.14
CA ILE A 210 3.12 -6.22 -28.56
C ILE A 210 2.67 -7.54 -29.17
N ARG A 211 3.42 -8.62 -28.99
CA ARG A 211 3.07 -9.94 -29.51
C ARG A 211 1.78 -10.50 -28.92
N THR A 212 1.57 -10.29 -27.62
CA THR A 212 0.31 -10.69 -26.97
C THR A 212 -0.87 -9.93 -27.57
N LEU A 213 -0.75 -8.61 -27.72
CA LEU A 213 -1.81 -7.77 -28.29
C LEU A 213 -2.06 -8.09 -29.78
N ALA A 214 -1.01 -8.25 -30.57
CA ALA A 214 -1.12 -8.64 -31.97
C ALA A 214 -1.82 -9.99 -32.17
N GLY A 215 -1.66 -10.90 -31.20
CA GLY A 215 -2.37 -12.20 -31.21
C GLY A 215 -3.87 -12.12 -30.88
N LEU A 216 -4.38 -10.97 -30.43
CA LEU A 216 -5.80 -10.81 -30.10
C LEU A 216 -6.68 -10.50 -31.31
N THR A 217 -6.12 -9.96 -32.37
CA THR A 217 -6.87 -9.50 -33.56
C THR A 217 -6.19 -9.92 -34.86
N ARG A 218 -6.99 -10.04 -35.94
CA ARG A 218 -6.48 -10.18 -37.29
C ARG A 218 -6.40 -8.83 -38.02
N ASN A 219 -7.01 -7.80 -37.50
CA ASN A 219 -7.07 -6.45 -38.06
C ASN A 219 -6.05 -5.55 -37.34
N LEU A 220 -4.78 -5.89 -37.40
CA LEU A 220 -3.70 -5.09 -36.89
C LEU A 220 -3.29 -4.06 -37.94
N GLU A 221 -3.37 -2.77 -37.55
CA GLU A 221 -2.84 -1.68 -38.38
C GLU A 221 -1.31 -1.62 -38.26
N ASP A 222 -0.66 -1.02 -39.27
CA ASP A 222 0.78 -0.80 -39.23
C ASP A 222 1.17 0.10 -38.05
N PRO A 223 2.27 -0.19 -37.32
CA PRO A 223 2.69 0.61 -36.18
C PRO A 223 3.03 2.03 -36.57
N VAL A 224 2.52 2.99 -35.83
CA VAL A 224 2.89 4.41 -35.97
C VAL A 224 4.07 4.71 -35.07
N TYR A 225 5.19 5.08 -35.67
CA TYR A 225 6.37 5.51 -34.91
C TYR A 225 6.26 7.01 -34.62
N LEU A 226 6.08 7.36 -33.35
CA LEU A 226 6.06 8.74 -32.91
C LEU A 226 7.49 9.27 -32.91
N LYS A 227 7.85 9.98 -33.97
CA LYS A 227 9.13 10.69 -34.02
C LYS A 227 9.03 12.00 -33.24
N PRO A 228 10.04 12.38 -32.45
CA PRO A 228 10.03 13.69 -31.81
C PRO A 228 9.86 14.76 -32.88
N SER A 229 8.83 15.59 -32.77
CA SER A 229 8.59 16.70 -33.67
C SER A 229 9.70 17.75 -33.50
N GLY A 230 10.75 17.65 -34.33
CA GLY A 230 11.79 18.67 -34.52
C GLY A 230 12.78 18.89 -33.37
N GLN A 231 12.39 18.85 -32.12
CA GLN A 231 13.26 18.99 -30.96
C GLN A 231 13.03 17.85 -29.97
N SER A 232 14.01 16.92 -29.89
CA SER A 232 14.10 15.97 -28.79
C SER A 232 14.15 16.75 -27.45
N ARG A 233 13.58 16.20 -26.38
CA ARG A 233 13.74 16.76 -25.01
C ARG A 233 15.22 16.92 -24.62
N PHE A 234 16.12 16.26 -25.31
CA PHE A 234 17.58 16.36 -25.14
C PHE A 234 18.26 17.24 -26.18
N ALA A 235 17.52 18.01 -26.99
CA ALA A 235 18.13 18.83 -28.05
C ALA A 235 19.16 19.83 -27.53
N GLN A 236 18.99 20.31 -26.30
CA GLN A 236 19.92 21.22 -25.61
C GLN A 236 20.92 20.49 -24.69
N ALA A 237 20.92 19.18 -24.69
CA ALA A 237 21.79 18.33 -23.84
C ALA A 237 22.31 17.13 -24.67
N PRO A 238 23.25 17.35 -25.60
CA PRO A 238 23.73 16.31 -26.53
C PRO A 238 24.37 15.12 -25.83
N ALA A 239 25.02 15.29 -24.69
CA ALA A 239 25.57 14.20 -23.91
C ALA A 239 24.50 13.30 -23.31
N LEU A 240 23.39 13.88 -22.85
CA LEU A 240 22.23 13.11 -22.37
C LEU A 240 21.55 12.35 -23.53
N GLN A 241 21.45 12.97 -24.71
CA GLN A 241 20.91 12.31 -25.89
C GLN A 241 21.79 11.13 -26.32
N PHE A 242 23.12 11.30 -26.26
CA PHE A 242 24.06 10.22 -26.52
C PHE A 242 23.95 9.11 -25.49
N LEU A 243 23.85 9.45 -24.20
CA LEU A 243 23.67 8.49 -23.12
C LEU A 243 22.38 7.68 -23.32
N GLU A 244 21.26 8.33 -23.57
CA GLU A 244 19.96 7.69 -23.82
C GLU A 244 20.01 6.68 -24.97
N LYS A 245 20.68 7.04 -26.08
CA LYS A 245 20.83 6.17 -27.24
C LYS A 245 21.76 4.99 -27.03
N ASN A 246 22.70 5.05 -26.10
CA ASN A 246 23.78 4.07 -25.96
C ASN A 246 23.75 3.31 -24.62
N ILE A 247 23.05 3.79 -23.62
CA ILE A 247 22.95 3.11 -22.32
C ILE A 247 22.26 1.73 -22.50
N PHE A 248 22.75 0.73 -21.78
CA PHE A 248 22.30 -0.66 -21.87
C PHE A 248 22.40 -1.30 -23.26
N ARG A 249 23.24 -0.76 -24.16
CA ARG A 249 23.53 -1.35 -25.45
C ARG A 249 24.78 -2.22 -25.40
N TYR A 250 24.80 -3.28 -26.20
CA TYR A 250 25.93 -4.21 -26.25
C TYR A 250 27.18 -3.53 -26.81
N ARG A 251 27.04 -2.70 -27.83
CA ARG A 251 28.13 -1.87 -28.36
C ARG A 251 28.05 -0.49 -27.71
N LYS A 252 29.03 -0.18 -26.89
CA LYS A 252 29.15 1.12 -26.22
C LYS A 252 29.87 2.10 -27.17
N GLY A 253 29.20 3.20 -27.48
CA GLY A 253 29.86 4.37 -28.05
C GLY A 253 30.60 5.15 -26.97
N VAL A 254 31.57 5.96 -27.38
CA VAL A 254 32.25 6.94 -26.53
C VAL A 254 31.83 8.32 -26.99
N TYR A 255 31.33 9.14 -26.06
CA TYR A 255 31.07 10.55 -26.33
C TYR A 255 32.40 11.30 -26.29
N ALA A 256 32.79 11.92 -27.38
CA ALA A 256 34.13 12.51 -27.55
C ALA A 256 34.18 14.03 -27.30
N GLU A 257 33.00 14.68 -27.18
CA GLU A 257 32.93 16.13 -26.97
C GLU A 257 32.94 16.49 -25.49
N GLU A 258 33.36 17.70 -25.16
CA GLU A 258 33.24 18.23 -23.81
C GLU A 258 31.75 18.34 -23.43
N GLN A 259 31.43 17.97 -22.21
CA GLN A 259 30.05 18.02 -21.69
C GLN A 259 30.03 18.51 -20.24
N GLN A 260 28.94 19.13 -19.83
CA GLN A 260 28.71 19.61 -18.46
C GLN A 260 27.36 19.10 -17.87
N GLU A 261 26.59 18.40 -18.67
CA GLU A 261 25.27 17.93 -18.31
C GLU A 261 25.27 16.72 -17.35
N ILE A 262 26.30 15.86 -17.51
CA ILE A 262 26.43 14.63 -16.71
C ILE A 262 27.61 14.80 -15.76
N LYS A 263 27.32 14.75 -14.46
CA LYS A 263 28.34 14.82 -13.41
C LYS A 263 28.22 13.59 -12.52
N ILE A 264 29.33 12.97 -12.21
CA ILE A 264 29.41 11.83 -11.30
C ILE A 264 30.28 12.25 -10.13
N PHE A 265 29.77 12.04 -8.93
CA PHE A 265 30.51 12.25 -7.71
C PHE A 265 30.34 11.09 -6.75
N THR A 266 31.24 10.91 -5.84
CA THR A 266 31.19 9.90 -4.78
C THR A 266 31.20 10.60 -3.43
N ALA A 267 30.46 10.05 -2.49
CA ALA A 267 30.42 10.54 -1.13
C ALA A 267 30.79 9.40 -0.16
N PRO A 268 31.36 9.71 1.01
CA PRO A 268 31.79 8.71 1.99
C PRO A 268 30.60 8.02 2.70
N SER A 269 29.41 8.61 2.65
CA SER A 269 28.20 8.05 3.27
C SER A 269 26.94 8.55 2.57
N PRO A 270 25.80 7.86 2.72
CA PRO A 270 24.50 8.31 2.21
C PRO A 270 24.10 9.71 2.69
N LEU A 271 24.44 10.07 3.92
CA LEU A 271 24.18 11.41 4.46
C LEU A 271 24.96 12.49 3.70
N GLU A 272 26.27 12.27 3.45
CA GLU A 272 27.09 13.21 2.69
C GLU A 272 26.68 13.25 1.21
N GLU A 273 26.19 12.16 0.65
CA GLU A 273 25.60 12.12 -0.68
C GLU A 273 24.36 13.04 -0.76
N MET A 274 23.48 12.99 0.23
CA MET A 274 22.31 13.88 0.29
C MET A 274 22.70 15.35 0.53
N ARG A 275 23.73 15.62 1.34
CA ARG A 275 24.26 16.98 1.54
C ARG A 275 24.82 17.57 0.25
N GLU A 276 25.57 16.77 -0.51
CA GLU A 276 26.09 17.22 -1.81
C GLU A 276 24.95 17.45 -2.81
N ALA A 277 23.93 16.57 -2.83
CA ALA A 277 22.74 16.76 -3.64
C ALA A 277 22.02 18.08 -3.29
N ALA A 278 21.80 18.36 -2.00
CA ALA A 278 21.19 19.60 -1.54
C ALA A 278 22.01 20.85 -1.93
N ARG A 279 23.33 20.78 -1.79
CA ARG A 279 24.24 21.86 -2.22
C ARG A 279 24.11 22.12 -3.72
N ARG A 280 24.07 21.07 -4.54
CA ARG A 280 23.87 21.18 -6.00
C ARG A 280 22.53 21.73 -6.39
N MET A 281 21.45 21.30 -5.72
CA MET A 281 20.13 21.87 -5.94
C MET A 281 20.09 23.37 -5.65
N SER A 282 20.65 23.78 -4.52
CA SER A 282 20.74 25.19 -4.15
C SER A 282 21.59 26.01 -5.16
N GLU A 283 22.67 25.45 -5.68
CA GLU A 283 23.48 26.04 -6.74
C GLU A 283 22.66 26.24 -8.03
N LEU A 284 21.95 25.18 -8.49
CA LEU A 284 21.13 25.24 -9.70
C LEU A 284 20.02 26.29 -9.59
N VAL A 285 19.38 26.40 -8.44
CA VAL A 285 18.31 27.38 -8.21
C VAL A 285 18.87 28.80 -8.17
N ARG A 286 19.99 29.02 -7.47
CA ARG A 286 20.55 30.37 -7.27
C ARG A 286 21.31 30.90 -8.50
N THR A 287 21.98 30.03 -9.24
CA THR A 287 22.90 30.44 -10.32
C THR A 287 22.37 30.14 -11.71
N CYS A 288 21.56 29.08 -11.87
CA CYS A 288 21.08 28.62 -13.18
C CYS A 288 19.59 28.92 -13.40
N GLY A 289 18.88 29.51 -12.41
CA GLY A 289 17.49 29.93 -12.55
C GLY A 289 16.46 28.79 -12.50
N TYR A 290 16.86 27.58 -12.06
CA TYR A 290 15.94 26.47 -11.84
C TYR A 290 14.99 26.74 -10.67
N ARG A 291 13.82 26.12 -10.71
CA ARG A 291 12.89 26.06 -9.56
C ARG A 291 13.05 24.69 -8.89
N TYR A 292 12.88 24.61 -7.58
CA TYR A 292 12.92 23.34 -6.85
C TYR A 292 11.95 22.30 -7.42
N GLY A 293 10.76 22.70 -7.87
CA GLY A 293 9.79 21.80 -8.51
C GLY A 293 10.21 21.23 -9.89
N GLU A 294 11.33 21.70 -10.46
CA GLU A 294 11.90 21.20 -11.71
C GLU A 294 13.04 20.21 -11.46
N ILE A 295 13.41 20.00 -10.20
CA ILE A 295 14.52 19.13 -9.78
C ILE A 295 13.93 17.87 -9.13
N ALA A 296 14.42 16.70 -9.53
CA ALA A 296 14.03 15.42 -8.94
C ALA A 296 15.25 14.65 -8.44
N VAL A 297 15.12 14.01 -7.29
CA VAL A 297 16.08 13.02 -6.78
C VAL A 297 15.46 11.64 -6.94
N ILE A 298 16.19 10.73 -7.56
CA ILE A 298 15.75 9.37 -7.84
C ILE A 298 16.67 8.40 -7.12
N THR A 299 16.10 7.53 -6.31
CA THR A 299 16.82 6.47 -5.60
C THR A 299 16.18 5.10 -5.85
N GLY A 300 16.98 4.05 -5.87
CA GLY A 300 16.52 2.67 -5.87
C GLY A 300 16.17 2.14 -4.49
N ASN A 301 16.52 2.86 -3.41
CA ASN A 301 16.27 2.48 -2.03
C ASN A 301 15.70 3.67 -1.24
N LEU A 302 14.41 3.92 -1.42
CA LEU A 302 13.73 5.05 -0.77
C LEU A 302 13.72 4.90 0.77
N GLU A 303 13.60 3.68 1.29
CA GLU A 303 13.54 3.41 2.73
C GLU A 303 14.79 3.93 3.47
N GLU A 304 15.96 3.75 2.88
CA GLU A 304 17.22 4.24 3.43
C GLU A 304 17.39 5.76 3.27
N TYR A 305 17.03 6.29 2.10
CA TYR A 305 17.29 7.68 1.75
C TYR A 305 16.22 8.68 2.20
N ALA A 306 14.95 8.28 2.35
CA ALA A 306 13.86 9.22 2.63
C ALA A 306 14.09 10.04 3.89
N ARG A 307 14.49 9.40 4.98
CA ARG A 307 14.77 10.07 6.25
C ARG A 307 15.95 11.02 6.17
N LEU A 308 17.05 10.60 5.50
CA LEU A 308 18.23 11.42 5.32
C LEU A 308 17.94 12.62 4.41
N ALA A 309 17.15 12.41 3.35
CA ALA A 309 16.72 13.46 2.45
C ALA A 309 15.86 14.50 3.17
N ALA A 310 14.86 14.07 3.94
CA ALA A 310 14.01 14.96 4.72
C ALA A 310 14.85 15.83 5.68
N GLN A 311 15.73 15.20 6.46
CA GLN A 311 16.60 15.90 7.40
C GLN A 311 17.48 16.96 6.70
N VAL A 312 18.17 16.56 5.62
CA VAL A 312 19.11 17.45 4.93
C VAL A 312 18.37 18.57 4.20
N PHE A 313 17.20 18.30 3.62
CA PHE A 313 16.43 19.34 2.94
C PHE A 313 15.83 20.35 3.90
N GLU A 314 15.39 19.90 5.10
CA GLU A 314 14.97 20.80 6.18
C GLU A 314 16.13 21.67 6.68
N GLU A 315 17.33 21.09 6.92
CA GLU A 315 18.53 21.82 7.31
C GLU A 315 18.96 22.87 6.25
N ALA A 316 18.64 22.62 4.98
CA ALA A 316 19.00 23.50 3.85
C ALA A 316 17.86 24.41 3.37
N ASP A 317 16.72 24.46 4.05
CA ASP A 317 15.51 25.19 3.65
C ASP A 317 15.05 24.86 2.21
N ILE A 318 15.21 23.62 1.78
CA ILE A 318 14.78 23.15 0.46
C ILE A 318 13.35 22.60 0.57
N PRO A 319 12.36 23.16 -0.15
CA PRO A 319 11.02 22.59 -0.20
C PRO A 319 11.06 21.26 -0.96
N TYR A 320 10.50 20.21 -0.37
CA TYR A 320 10.51 18.86 -0.94
C TYR A 320 9.19 18.14 -0.82
N PHE A 321 9.03 17.10 -1.64
CA PHE A 321 8.00 16.08 -1.53
C PHE A 321 8.65 14.71 -1.68
N ILE A 322 8.41 13.82 -0.72
CA ILE A 322 8.87 12.43 -0.75
C ILE A 322 7.62 11.54 -0.81
N ASP A 323 7.53 10.69 -1.85
CA ASP A 323 6.42 9.74 -2.00
C ASP A 323 6.65 8.51 -1.12
N GLU A 324 6.47 8.70 0.18
CA GLU A 324 6.68 7.69 1.21
C GLU A 324 5.39 7.46 2.01
N LYS A 325 5.13 6.20 2.33
CA LYS A 325 4.06 5.83 3.25
C LYS A 325 4.58 5.85 4.68
N HIS A 326 4.11 6.79 5.49
CA HIS A 326 4.45 6.82 6.90
C HIS A 326 3.58 5.86 7.71
N SER A 327 4.23 5.08 8.58
CA SER A 327 3.50 4.26 9.54
C SER A 327 2.82 5.14 10.59
N VAL A 328 1.52 4.96 10.77
CA VAL A 328 0.76 5.64 11.83
C VAL A 328 0.94 5.00 13.20
N MET A 329 1.69 3.90 13.30
CA MET A 329 1.85 3.13 14.54
C MET A 329 2.53 3.90 15.67
N MET A 330 3.35 4.90 15.35
CA MET A 330 4.00 5.79 16.34
C MET A 330 3.13 7.00 16.70
N ASN A 331 1.96 7.15 16.10
CA ASN A 331 1.06 8.24 16.44
C ASN A 331 0.45 8.01 17.83
N PRO A 332 0.51 8.99 18.76
CA PRO A 332 0.01 8.83 20.11
C PRO A 332 -1.46 8.40 20.21
N PHE A 333 -2.30 8.86 19.29
CA PHE A 333 -3.71 8.46 19.26
C PHE A 333 -3.88 6.99 18.82
N VAL A 334 -3.10 6.53 17.85
CA VAL A 334 -3.13 5.12 17.43
C VAL A 334 -2.64 4.22 18.56
N GLU A 335 -1.58 4.63 19.25
CA GLU A 335 -1.06 3.89 20.39
C GLU A 335 -2.03 3.89 21.58
N TYR A 336 -2.70 5.00 21.84
CA TYR A 336 -3.78 5.10 22.83
C TYR A 336 -4.89 4.06 22.56
N LEU A 337 -5.40 3.99 21.34
CA LEU A 337 -6.44 3.03 20.97
C LEU A 337 -5.97 1.58 21.05
N ARG A 338 -4.75 1.32 20.54
CA ARG A 338 -4.17 -0.03 20.63
C ARG A 338 -3.99 -0.47 22.07
N ALA A 339 -3.41 0.38 22.90
CA ALA A 339 -3.19 0.09 24.31
C ALA A 339 -4.53 -0.10 25.05
N ALA A 340 -5.56 0.70 24.75
CA ALA A 340 -6.89 0.57 25.30
C ALA A 340 -7.54 -0.78 24.93
N MET A 341 -7.51 -1.17 23.66
CA MET A 341 -8.04 -2.46 23.20
C MET A 341 -7.28 -3.63 23.84
N GLU A 342 -5.96 -3.58 23.80
CA GLU A 342 -5.09 -4.62 24.36
C GLU A 342 -5.30 -4.79 25.86
N MET A 343 -5.40 -3.69 26.57
CA MET A 343 -5.73 -3.64 28.00
C MET A 343 -7.07 -4.32 28.31
N ALA A 344 -8.10 -3.98 27.55
CA ALA A 344 -9.44 -4.53 27.75
C ALA A 344 -9.51 -6.05 27.41
N VAL A 345 -8.83 -6.48 26.34
CA VAL A 345 -8.83 -7.88 25.89
C VAL A 345 -7.96 -8.79 26.76
N GLN A 346 -6.80 -8.29 27.23
CA GLN A 346 -5.85 -9.08 28.02
C GLN A 346 -6.05 -9.00 29.54
N GLY A 347 -7.09 -8.30 29.99
CA GLY A 347 -7.41 -8.22 31.41
C GLY A 347 -6.51 -7.27 32.19
N PHE A 348 -6.22 -6.10 31.65
CA PHE A 348 -5.49 -5.00 32.29
C PHE A 348 -4.09 -5.39 32.78
N PRO A 349 -3.21 -5.93 31.89
CA PRO A 349 -1.83 -6.18 32.24
C PRO A 349 -1.06 -4.84 32.40
N TYR A 350 0.03 -4.88 33.13
CA TYR A 350 0.87 -3.73 33.40
C TYR A 350 1.29 -2.98 32.14
N GLU A 351 1.80 -3.69 31.16
CA GLU A 351 2.38 -3.12 29.95
C GLU A 351 1.37 -2.28 29.16
N SER A 352 0.17 -2.80 28.92
CA SER A 352 -0.86 -2.07 28.17
C SER A 352 -1.47 -0.92 28.96
N VAL A 353 -1.64 -1.05 30.26
CA VAL A 353 -2.13 0.03 31.13
C VAL A 353 -1.18 1.22 31.11
N PHE A 354 0.14 1.00 31.29
CA PHE A 354 1.08 2.12 31.35
C PHE A 354 1.42 2.68 29.95
N ARG A 355 1.33 1.88 28.90
CA ARG A 355 1.34 2.41 27.53
C ARG A 355 0.16 3.35 27.31
N TYR A 356 -1.05 2.96 27.70
CA TYR A 356 -2.25 3.80 27.63
C TYR A 356 -2.07 5.12 28.39
N LEU A 357 -1.66 5.07 29.65
CA LEU A 357 -1.49 6.26 30.49
C LEU A 357 -0.41 7.23 29.97
N ARG A 358 0.64 6.69 29.30
CA ARG A 358 1.77 7.49 28.77
C ARG A 358 1.54 8.10 27.41
N CYS A 359 0.44 7.75 26.71
CA CYS A 359 0.11 8.35 25.41
C CYS A 359 -0.30 9.83 25.48
N GLY A 360 -0.52 10.37 26.67
CA GLY A 360 -0.94 11.77 26.86
C GLY A 360 -2.40 12.05 26.48
N MET A 361 -3.21 10.99 26.28
CA MET A 361 -4.63 11.08 25.94
C MET A 361 -5.55 10.74 27.13
N SER A 362 -5.02 10.21 28.23
CA SER A 362 -5.75 9.95 29.47
C SER A 362 -5.99 11.24 30.25
N GLU A 363 -6.96 11.24 31.17
CA GLU A 363 -7.16 12.28 32.17
C GLU A 363 -6.09 12.22 33.29
N VAL A 364 -5.41 11.09 33.43
CA VAL A 364 -4.28 10.92 34.35
C VAL A 364 -3.04 11.57 33.77
N THR A 365 -2.43 12.48 34.50
CA THR A 365 -1.20 13.15 34.08
C THR A 365 0.00 12.21 34.12
N ARG A 366 1.09 12.58 33.43
CA ARG A 366 2.32 11.78 33.41
C ARG A 366 2.92 11.55 34.80
N GLU A 367 2.95 12.59 35.64
CA GLU A 367 3.41 12.45 37.02
C GLU A 367 2.53 11.53 37.85
N GLN A 368 1.22 11.61 37.66
CA GLN A 368 0.26 10.73 38.33
C GLN A 368 0.44 9.28 37.85
N ALA A 369 0.67 9.05 36.54
CA ALA A 369 0.95 7.74 36.00
C ALA A 369 2.23 7.13 36.64
N ASP A 370 3.29 7.91 36.77
CA ASP A 370 4.55 7.45 37.41
C ASP A 370 4.34 7.08 38.89
N LYS A 371 3.49 7.82 39.63
CA LYS A 371 3.11 7.46 41.01
C LYS A 371 2.34 6.14 41.07
N LEU A 372 1.35 5.95 40.18
CA LEU A 372 0.59 4.71 40.08
C LEU A 372 1.48 3.52 39.72
N GLU A 373 2.45 3.72 38.84
CA GLU A 373 3.33 2.66 38.35
C GLU A 373 4.12 2.00 39.45
N ASN A 374 4.73 2.80 40.34
CA ASN A 374 5.49 2.30 41.49
C ASN A 374 4.62 1.42 42.39
N TYR A 375 3.39 1.82 42.64
CA TYR A 375 2.46 1.08 43.47
C TYR A 375 2.01 -0.23 42.80
N VAL A 376 1.66 -0.15 41.50
CA VAL A 376 1.18 -1.29 40.71
C VAL A 376 2.26 -2.36 40.59
N LEU A 377 3.52 -1.95 40.37
CA LEU A 377 4.66 -2.87 40.31
C LEU A 377 4.91 -3.53 41.66
N ALA A 378 4.93 -2.74 42.76
CA ALA A 378 5.21 -3.25 44.10
C ALA A 378 4.17 -4.27 44.57
N LEU A 379 2.90 -4.11 44.21
CA LEU A 379 1.81 -4.95 44.70
C LEU A 379 1.23 -5.89 43.63
N GLY A 380 1.74 -5.87 42.39
CA GLY A 380 1.30 -6.74 41.33
C GLY A 380 -0.18 -6.57 40.95
N ILE A 381 -0.65 -5.32 40.82
CA ILE A 381 -2.02 -5.00 40.48
C ILE A 381 -2.29 -5.44 39.02
N ARG A 382 -3.27 -6.33 38.84
CA ARG A 382 -3.73 -6.83 37.52
C ARG A 382 -5.23 -7.03 37.54
N GLY A 383 -5.89 -6.83 36.41
CA GLY A 383 -7.32 -6.99 36.26
C GLY A 383 -8.14 -5.76 36.65
N TYR A 384 -9.16 -5.44 35.85
CA TYR A 384 -10.02 -4.27 36.06
C TYR A 384 -10.64 -4.26 37.46
N LYS A 385 -11.01 -5.43 38.01
CA LYS A 385 -11.56 -5.54 39.37
C LYS A 385 -10.65 -4.90 40.42
N LYS A 386 -9.33 -5.13 40.39
CA LYS A 386 -8.36 -4.53 41.31
C LYS A 386 -8.18 -3.02 41.09
N TRP A 387 -8.40 -2.54 39.87
CA TRP A 387 -8.41 -1.12 39.56
C TRP A 387 -9.69 -0.42 40.05
N SER A 388 -10.83 -1.09 40.08
CA SER A 388 -12.11 -0.55 40.56
C SER A 388 -12.25 -0.58 42.09
N GLU A 389 -11.50 -1.44 42.80
CA GLU A 389 -11.54 -1.56 44.24
C GLU A 389 -10.60 -0.56 44.91
N LYS A 390 -10.99 -0.05 46.08
CA LYS A 390 -10.14 0.86 46.90
C LYS A 390 -8.89 0.14 47.37
N TRP A 391 -7.71 0.74 47.16
CA TRP A 391 -6.45 0.22 47.61
C TRP A 391 -6.22 0.56 49.07
N VAL A 392 -5.88 -0.44 49.89
CA VAL A 392 -5.68 -0.31 51.34
C VAL A 392 -4.30 -0.78 51.78
N ARG A 393 -3.57 -1.51 50.92
CA ARG A 393 -2.26 -2.04 51.24
C ARG A 393 -1.19 -0.99 51.03
N VAL A 394 -0.23 -0.93 51.99
CA VAL A 394 0.97 -0.10 51.91
C VAL A 394 2.16 -1.02 51.76
N TYR A 395 3.07 -0.75 50.80
CA TYR A 395 4.28 -1.52 50.64
C TYR A 395 5.44 -0.94 51.44
N ARG A 396 6.49 -1.73 51.68
CA ARG A 396 7.64 -1.31 52.52
C ARG A 396 8.33 -0.09 51.91
N GLY A 397 8.43 0.99 52.70
CA GLY A 397 9.02 2.27 52.30
C GLY A 397 8.03 3.30 51.74
N MET A 398 6.74 2.98 51.69
CA MET A 398 5.69 3.90 51.29
C MET A 398 5.09 4.60 52.55
N GLU A 399 4.90 5.90 52.48
CA GLU A 399 4.18 6.67 53.49
C GLU A 399 2.69 6.38 53.44
N ALA A 400 2.05 6.07 54.57
CA ALA A 400 0.64 5.69 54.59
C ALA A 400 -0.31 6.77 54.05
N GLU A 401 0.07 8.04 54.15
CA GLU A 401 -0.70 9.20 53.68
C GLU A 401 -0.82 9.24 52.16
N LYS A 402 0.17 8.71 51.43
CA LYS A 402 0.18 8.65 49.96
C LYS A 402 -0.87 7.71 49.35
N ILE A 403 -1.44 6.78 50.15
CA ILE A 403 -2.46 5.84 49.66
C ILE A 403 -3.74 6.56 49.28
N GLN A 404 -4.06 7.69 49.91
CA GLN A 404 -5.24 8.47 49.55
C GLN A 404 -5.07 9.11 48.16
N GLU A 405 -3.95 9.78 47.94
CA GLU A 405 -3.62 10.36 46.62
C GLU A 405 -3.63 9.30 45.50
N LEU A 406 -3.03 8.13 45.75
CA LEU A 406 -3.05 7.03 44.80
C LEU A 406 -4.45 6.52 44.51
N ASN A 407 -5.35 6.48 45.47
CA ASN A 407 -6.74 6.11 45.25
C ASN A 407 -7.50 7.15 44.46
N GLU A 408 -7.24 8.43 44.64
CA GLU A 408 -7.85 9.49 43.81
C GLU A 408 -7.43 9.36 42.35
N ILE A 409 -6.14 9.15 42.09
CA ILE A 409 -5.64 8.95 40.71
C ILE A 409 -6.19 7.64 40.11
N ARG A 410 -6.19 6.55 40.90
CA ARG A 410 -6.76 5.26 40.50
C ARG A 410 -8.22 5.39 40.08
N GLU A 411 -9.00 6.20 40.83
CA GLU A 411 -10.43 6.38 40.55
C GLU A 411 -10.67 7.12 39.25
N ILE A 412 -9.86 8.14 38.94
CA ILE A 412 -9.89 8.83 37.64
C ILE A 412 -9.67 7.81 36.50
N PHE A 413 -8.63 6.99 36.59
CA PHE A 413 -8.34 5.97 35.58
C PHE A 413 -9.45 4.91 35.49
N ALA A 414 -9.90 4.37 36.63
CA ALA A 414 -10.91 3.32 36.65
C ALA A 414 -12.25 3.79 36.08
N GLU A 415 -12.62 5.06 36.33
CA GLU A 415 -13.82 5.65 35.72
C GLU A 415 -13.68 5.87 34.24
N GLU A 416 -12.53 6.39 33.80
CA GLU A 416 -12.24 6.63 32.38
C GLU A 416 -12.38 5.36 31.54
N VAL A 417 -11.91 4.21 32.04
CA VAL A 417 -11.91 2.94 31.30
C VAL A 417 -13.07 2.01 31.64
N ARG A 418 -14.01 2.42 32.51
CA ARG A 418 -15.12 1.58 33.00
C ARG A 418 -15.94 0.95 31.86
N GLU A 419 -16.43 1.75 30.95
CA GLU A 419 -17.31 1.30 29.87
C GLU A 419 -16.56 0.43 28.88
N LEU A 420 -15.30 0.76 28.60
CA LEU A 420 -14.43 -0.07 27.79
C LEU A 420 -14.24 -1.47 28.41
N ALA A 421 -13.94 -1.52 29.71
CA ALA A 421 -13.77 -2.78 30.44
C ALA A 421 -15.04 -3.63 30.44
N GLN A 422 -16.20 -3.01 30.70
CA GLN A 422 -17.50 -3.68 30.67
C GLN A 422 -17.89 -4.12 29.24
N GLY A 423 -17.64 -3.26 28.26
CA GLY A 423 -17.95 -3.51 26.88
C GLY A 423 -17.16 -4.67 26.28
N PHE A 424 -15.89 -4.80 26.61
CA PHE A 424 -15.05 -5.91 26.14
C PHE A 424 -15.17 -7.17 27.00
N GLY A 425 -15.55 -7.04 28.29
CA GLY A 425 -15.66 -8.16 29.21
C GLY A 425 -16.92 -9.02 29.10
N SER A 426 -17.94 -8.58 28.38
CA SER A 426 -19.26 -9.24 28.32
C SER A 426 -19.54 -9.94 26.99
N GLY A 427 -19.55 -11.28 26.98
CA GLY A 427 -20.10 -12.11 25.91
C GLY A 427 -19.40 -12.01 24.55
N LYS A 428 -19.96 -12.73 23.57
CA LYS A 428 -19.54 -12.61 22.15
C LYS A 428 -20.25 -11.42 21.53
N LYS A 429 -19.48 -10.53 20.91
CA LYS A 429 -19.96 -9.33 20.22
C LYS A 429 -19.56 -9.34 18.75
N THR A 430 -20.32 -8.65 17.94
CA THR A 430 -19.96 -8.36 16.54
C THR A 430 -18.88 -7.30 16.47
N VAL A 431 -18.19 -7.20 15.33
CA VAL A 431 -17.21 -6.12 15.07
C VAL A 431 -17.87 -4.75 15.18
N GLU A 432 -19.11 -4.61 14.71
CA GLU A 432 -19.88 -3.37 14.81
C GLU A 432 -20.08 -2.93 16.28
N GLU A 433 -20.42 -3.85 17.15
CA GLU A 433 -20.59 -3.57 18.57
C GLU A 433 -19.27 -3.13 19.23
N TYR A 434 -18.14 -3.78 18.89
CA TYR A 434 -16.83 -3.35 19.37
C TYR A 434 -16.44 -1.96 18.82
N CYS A 435 -16.70 -1.68 17.55
CA CYS A 435 -16.47 -0.36 16.96
C CYS A 435 -17.30 0.73 17.67
N ARG A 436 -18.55 0.44 18.03
CA ARG A 436 -19.43 1.37 18.74
C ARG A 436 -18.89 1.68 20.14
N ILE A 437 -18.46 0.66 20.88
CA ILE A 437 -17.84 0.83 22.21
C ILE A 437 -16.58 1.71 22.12
N LEU A 438 -15.72 1.45 21.13
CA LEU A 438 -14.52 2.25 20.91
C LEU A 438 -14.85 3.69 20.51
N TYR A 439 -15.84 3.90 19.68
CA TYR A 439 -16.27 5.24 19.27
C TYR A 439 -16.80 6.06 20.45
N GLU A 440 -17.65 5.47 21.28
CA GLU A 440 -18.17 6.10 22.50
C GLU A 440 -17.04 6.43 23.49
N PHE A 441 -16.08 5.51 23.63
CA PHE A 441 -14.89 5.71 24.43
C PHE A 441 -14.05 6.89 23.94
N ILE A 442 -13.79 7.01 22.64
CA ILE A 442 -13.06 8.12 22.02
C ILE A 442 -13.77 9.46 22.25
N GLN A 443 -15.10 9.48 22.10
CA GLN A 443 -15.89 10.70 22.29
C GLN A 443 -15.81 11.19 23.73
N LYS A 444 -15.93 10.30 24.73
CA LYS A 444 -15.87 10.66 26.15
C LYS A 444 -14.50 11.16 26.59
N SER A 445 -13.43 10.60 26.01
CA SER A 445 -12.06 10.97 26.37
C SER A 445 -11.60 12.33 25.84
N ASN A 446 -12.45 13.09 25.13
CA ASN A 446 -12.13 14.40 24.53
C ASN A 446 -10.81 14.40 23.71
N VAL A 447 -10.49 13.28 23.09
CA VAL A 447 -9.21 13.06 22.37
C VAL A 447 -8.95 14.13 21.31
N TRP A 448 -10.00 14.58 20.61
CA TRP A 448 -9.87 15.62 19.59
C TRP A 448 -9.32 16.95 20.11
N GLN A 449 -9.68 17.32 21.35
CA GLN A 449 -9.15 18.53 21.98
C GLN A 449 -7.70 18.35 22.42
N LYS A 450 -7.35 17.13 22.86
CA LYS A 450 -5.99 16.78 23.29
C LYS A 450 -5.03 16.74 22.10
N LEU A 451 -5.46 16.15 20.97
CA LEU A 451 -4.69 16.14 19.72
C LEU A 451 -4.41 17.53 19.13
N LYS A 452 -5.31 18.49 19.33
CA LYS A 452 -5.08 19.88 18.88
C LYS A 452 -4.07 20.65 19.75
N ARG A 453 -3.74 20.14 20.93
CA ARG A 453 -2.79 20.76 21.87
C ARG A 453 -1.38 20.18 21.75
N GLN A 454 -1.22 19.05 21.12
CA GLN A 454 0.05 18.44 20.74
C GLN A 454 0.51 18.94 19.36
#